data_06d441e118575982e0dfe1493f14b8cb
#
_entry.id   06d441e118575982e0dfe1493f14b8cb
#
_cell.length_a   1.000
_cell.length_b   1.000
_cell.length_c   1.000
_cell.angle_alpha   90.00
_cell.angle_beta   90.00
_cell.angle_gamma   90.00
#
_symmetry.space_group_name_H-M   'P 1'
#
loop_
_entity.id
_entity.type
_entity.pdbx_description
1 polymer ?
#
loop_
_entity_poly.entity_id
_entity_poly.type
_entity_poly.pdbx_seq_one_letter_code
_entity_poly.pdbx_strand_id
1 'polypeptide(L)'
;DVSAEEGIANYNRAVTAGIVSIMSKMGISTVQSYHSAQIFEAVGFDDAFVERYFAGTVSRVGGMGVDDVEREENKRYDDALAILKTAAPDQLPTLGLTKWRPVVGEDHLIDPQTIYLLQRACQQGDFDLFQEYSVHVHRPGRAVRLRDLLDFDASGRTPVAIDEVESARDIVRRFNTGAMSYGSISQEAHECMAIAMNRLHGRSNSGEGGEDPRRETPLPNGDSKNSAIKQIASARFGVTSRYLCSAIEIQIKMAQGAKPGEGGHLPGKKVYPWIAEVRQSTPGIGLISPPPHHDIYSIEDLAELIFDLKNANPGARVSVKLCSEAGVGTIATGVAKGAANK
;
A
#
# COMPACT_ATOMS: atom_id res chain seq x y z
N ASP A 1 10.05 -27.40 -24.60
CA ASP A 1 10.10 -28.43 -23.56
C ASP A 1 11.50 -28.42 -22.94
N VAL A 2 11.56 -28.39 -21.61
CA VAL A 2 12.80 -28.33 -20.83
C VAL A 2 12.91 -29.65 -20.07
N SER A 3 14.08 -30.27 -20.03
CA SER A 3 14.28 -31.48 -19.22
C SER A 3 14.12 -31.18 -17.71
N ALA A 4 13.81 -32.18 -16.90
CA ALA A 4 13.69 -31.99 -15.44
C ALA A 4 14.99 -31.46 -14.84
N GLU A 5 16.14 -31.95 -15.28
CA GLU A 5 17.46 -31.49 -14.81
C GLU A 5 17.70 -30.00 -15.16
N GLU A 6 17.41 -29.62 -16.40
CA GLU A 6 17.52 -28.23 -16.84
C GLU A 6 16.50 -27.33 -16.12
N GLY A 7 15.29 -27.82 -15.84
CA GLY A 7 14.28 -27.13 -15.06
C GLY A 7 14.76 -26.83 -13.64
N ILE A 8 15.35 -27.80 -12.96
CA ILE A 8 15.94 -27.64 -11.62
C ILE A 8 17.10 -26.63 -11.65
N ALA A 9 18.00 -26.74 -12.64
CA ALA A 9 19.10 -25.80 -12.77
C ALA A 9 18.64 -24.36 -13.01
N ASN A 10 17.61 -24.17 -13.83
CA ASN A 10 17.01 -22.86 -14.09
C ASN A 10 16.30 -22.30 -12.84
N TYR A 11 15.59 -23.13 -12.10
CA TYR A 11 14.97 -22.74 -10.83
C TYR A 11 16.01 -22.28 -9.82
N ASN A 12 17.05 -23.08 -9.58
CA ASN A 12 18.12 -22.73 -8.64
C ASN A 12 18.82 -21.42 -9.03
N ARG A 13 19.08 -21.22 -10.31
CA ARG A 13 19.67 -19.97 -10.81
C ARG A 13 18.77 -18.77 -10.56
N ALA A 14 17.47 -18.90 -10.81
CA ALA A 14 16.48 -17.84 -10.61
C ALA A 14 16.34 -17.48 -9.12
N VAL A 15 16.26 -18.46 -8.24
CA VAL A 15 16.19 -18.26 -6.77
C VAL A 15 17.45 -17.57 -6.27
N THR A 16 18.62 -18.06 -6.66
CA THR A 16 19.90 -17.45 -6.26
C THR A 16 19.99 -15.99 -6.71
N ALA A 17 19.65 -15.71 -7.96
CA ALA A 17 19.66 -14.34 -8.50
C ALA A 17 18.65 -13.43 -7.75
N GLY A 18 17.49 -13.95 -7.40
CA GLY A 18 16.47 -13.24 -6.61
C GLY A 18 16.99 -12.88 -5.21
N ILE A 19 17.54 -13.84 -4.48
CA ILE A 19 18.12 -13.62 -3.14
C ILE A 19 19.25 -12.57 -3.19
N VAL A 20 20.19 -12.73 -4.10
CA VAL A 20 21.31 -11.79 -4.26
C VAL A 20 20.82 -10.37 -4.57
N SER A 21 19.80 -10.25 -5.43
CA SER A 21 19.20 -8.96 -5.77
C SER A 21 18.57 -8.29 -4.54
N ILE A 22 17.80 -9.04 -3.73
CA ILE A 22 17.16 -8.53 -2.51
C ILE A 22 18.22 -8.11 -1.49
N MET A 23 19.20 -8.98 -1.21
CA MET A 23 20.29 -8.68 -0.27
C MET A 23 21.06 -7.42 -0.69
N SER A 24 21.39 -7.29 -1.98
CA SER A 24 22.07 -6.10 -2.51
C SER A 24 21.28 -4.82 -2.26
N LYS A 25 19.96 -4.83 -2.49
CA LYS A 25 19.10 -3.66 -2.27
C LYS A 25 18.91 -3.32 -0.79
N MET A 26 18.98 -4.32 0.09
CA MET A 26 18.93 -4.13 1.54
C MET A 26 20.30 -3.74 2.14
N GLY A 27 21.36 -3.74 1.36
CA GLY A 27 22.72 -3.47 1.84
C GLY A 27 23.30 -4.62 2.66
N ILE A 28 22.78 -5.84 2.52
CA ILE A 28 23.26 -7.04 3.23
C ILE A 28 24.26 -7.78 2.33
N SER A 29 25.49 -7.93 2.80
CA SER A 29 26.60 -8.48 2.01
C SER A 29 26.82 -9.98 2.18
N THR A 30 26.30 -10.59 3.23
CA THR A 30 26.49 -12.02 3.52
C THR A 30 25.16 -12.73 3.76
N VAL A 31 25.07 -14.00 3.34
CA VAL A 31 23.88 -14.82 3.57
C VAL A 31 23.62 -15.03 5.06
N GLN A 32 24.66 -15.13 5.89
CA GLN A 32 24.54 -15.28 7.33
C GLN A 32 23.84 -14.06 7.96
N SER A 33 24.13 -12.86 7.48
CA SER A 33 23.47 -11.64 7.97
C SER A 33 22.03 -11.50 7.47
N TYR A 34 21.69 -12.09 6.33
CA TYR A 34 20.32 -12.13 5.81
C TYR A 34 19.48 -13.22 6.52
N HIS A 35 20.11 -14.38 6.75
CA HIS A 35 19.52 -15.50 7.45
C HIS A 35 19.25 -15.12 8.91
N SER A 36 18.02 -15.27 9.38
CA SER A 36 17.60 -14.87 10.73
C SER A 36 17.70 -13.37 11.04
N ALA A 37 17.60 -12.51 10.02
CA ALA A 37 17.71 -11.06 10.17
C ALA A 37 16.52 -10.40 10.90
N GLN A 38 15.49 -11.13 11.30
CA GLN A 38 14.29 -10.63 12.01
C GLN A 38 13.59 -9.46 11.31
N ILE A 39 13.56 -9.50 9.98
CA ILE A 39 12.91 -8.49 9.13
C ILE A 39 11.45 -8.79 8.83
N PHE A 40 10.91 -9.86 9.41
CA PHE A 40 9.53 -10.29 9.25
C PHE A 40 8.80 -10.30 10.59
N GLU A 41 7.49 -10.15 10.54
CA GLU A 41 6.59 -10.39 11.65
C GLU A 41 5.81 -11.67 11.41
N ALA A 42 5.55 -12.44 12.47
CA ALA A 42 4.58 -13.52 12.43
C ALA A 42 3.18 -12.95 12.67
N VAL A 43 2.24 -13.32 11.83
CA VAL A 43 0.84 -12.94 11.95
C VAL A 43 -0.04 -14.19 11.91
N GLY A 44 -0.85 -14.38 12.95
CA GLY A 44 -1.80 -15.49 13.01
C GLY A 44 -1.22 -16.81 13.52
N PHE A 45 -0.04 -16.81 14.14
CA PHE A 45 0.48 -17.94 14.89
C PHE A 45 0.42 -17.68 16.40
N ASP A 46 0.14 -18.72 17.20
CA ASP A 46 0.18 -18.61 18.64
C ASP A 46 1.61 -18.40 19.17
N ASP A 47 1.71 -17.90 20.40
CA ASP A 47 3.00 -17.55 20.99
C ASP A 47 3.88 -18.79 21.19
N ALA A 48 3.32 -19.95 21.53
CA ALA A 48 4.07 -21.18 21.73
C ALA A 48 4.68 -21.70 20.43
N PHE A 49 3.95 -21.57 19.31
CA PHE A 49 4.45 -21.89 17.98
C PHE A 49 5.60 -20.97 17.58
N VAL A 50 5.43 -19.65 17.78
CA VAL A 50 6.45 -18.65 17.44
C VAL A 50 7.69 -18.83 18.31
N GLU A 51 7.54 -19.02 19.62
CA GLU A 51 8.67 -19.26 20.53
C GLU A 51 9.48 -20.48 20.15
N ARG A 52 8.80 -21.56 19.74
CA ARG A 52 9.46 -22.83 19.40
C ARG A 52 10.16 -22.82 18.05
N TYR A 53 9.53 -22.24 17.02
CA TYR A 53 9.99 -22.37 15.63
C TYR A 53 10.58 -21.08 15.05
N PHE A 54 10.21 -19.92 15.60
CA PHE A 54 10.61 -18.59 15.12
C PHE A 54 11.05 -17.70 16.27
N ALA A 55 11.82 -18.26 17.21
CA ALA A 55 12.26 -17.54 18.41
C ALA A 55 12.82 -16.15 18.11
N GLY A 56 12.32 -15.13 18.83
CA GLY A 56 12.70 -13.73 18.63
C GLY A 56 11.95 -13.01 17.52
N THR A 57 11.10 -13.69 16.75
CA THR A 57 10.24 -13.05 15.76
C THR A 57 9.08 -12.34 16.47
N VAL A 58 8.81 -11.10 16.09
CA VAL A 58 7.69 -10.33 16.65
C VAL A 58 6.37 -10.93 16.17
N SER A 59 5.46 -11.20 17.10
CA SER A 59 4.08 -11.60 16.84
C SER A 59 3.14 -10.75 17.69
N ARG A 60 2.13 -10.16 17.08
CA ARG A 60 1.12 -9.33 17.77
C ARG A 60 -0.30 -9.84 17.56
N VAL A 61 -0.47 -10.74 16.63
CA VAL A 61 -1.76 -11.36 16.31
C VAL A 61 -1.55 -12.85 16.43
N GLY A 62 -2.01 -13.42 17.53
CA GLY A 62 -1.99 -14.86 17.77
C GLY A 62 -2.98 -15.60 16.87
N GLY A 63 -3.00 -16.93 16.95
CA GLY A 63 -3.92 -17.74 16.17
C GLY A 63 -3.52 -19.21 16.14
N MET A 64 -3.03 -19.69 14.99
CA MET A 64 -2.77 -21.08 14.68
C MET A 64 -1.64 -21.68 15.51
N GLY A 65 -1.89 -22.85 16.10
CA GLY A 65 -0.88 -23.69 16.72
C GLY A 65 -0.35 -24.78 15.78
N VAL A 66 0.43 -25.69 16.34
CA VAL A 66 1.03 -26.82 15.58
C VAL A 66 -0.04 -27.69 14.92
N ASP A 67 -1.12 -27.99 15.65
CA ASP A 67 -2.20 -28.86 15.17
C ASP A 67 -2.96 -28.24 13.99
N ASP A 68 -3.07 -26.91 13.97
CA ASP A 68 -3.67 -26.19 12.84
C ASP A 68 -2.78 -26.25 11.60
N VAL A 69 -1.47 -26.08 11.78
CA VAL A 69 -0.49 -26.20 10.69
C VAL A 69 -0.49 -27.63 10.13
N GLU A 70 -0.49 -28.64 11.01
CA GLU A 70 -0.58 -30.05 10.59
C GLU A 70 -1.85 -30.32 9.76
N ARG A 71 -2.99 -29.81 10.21
CA ARG A 71 -4.26 -29.95 9.49
C ARG A 71 -4.22 -29.31 8.11
N GLU A 72 -3.65 -28.11 7.99
CA GLU A 72 -3.52 -27.41 6.72
C GLU A 72 -2.56 -28.13 5.76
N GLU A 73 -1.43 -28.64 6.26
CA GLU A 73 -0.48 -29.39 5.45
C GLU A 73 -1.04 -30.73 4.99
N ASN A 74 -1.73 -31.46 5.87
CA ASN A 74 -2.41 -32.70 5.49
C ASN A 74 -3.47 -32.44 4.42
N LYS A 75 -4.25 -31.36 4.55
CA LYS A 75 -5.21 -30.98 3.51
C LYS A 75 -4.53 -30.71 2.16
N ARG A 76 -3.43 -29.96 2.15
CA ARG A 76 -2.67 -29.68 0.90
C ARG A 76 -2.12 -30.98 0.30
N TYR A 77 -1.66 -31.88 1.11
CA TYR A 77 -1.19 -33.19 0.66
C TYR A 77 -2.32 -34.01 0.03
N ASP A 78 -3.46 -34.08 0.67
CA ASP A 78 -4.63 -34.81 0.15
C ASP A 78 -5.16 -34.19 -1.14
N ASP A 79 -5.20 -32.88 -1.22
CA ASP A 79 -5.59 -32.14 -2.45
C ASP A 79 -4.60 -32.44 -3.59
N ALA A 80 -3.29 -32.49 -3.31
CA ALA A 80 -2.27 -32.86 -4.30
C ALA A 80 -2.45 -34.29 -4.81
N LEU A 81 -2.72 -35.26 -3.90
CA LEU A 81 -3.01 -36.64 -4.28
C LEU A 81 -4.29 -36.76 -5.11
N ALA A 82 -5.29 -35.93 -4.82
CA ALA A 82 -6.51 -35.90 -5.61
C ALA A 82 -6.26 -35.42 -7.04
N ILE A 83 -5.41 -34.40 -7.22
CA ILE A 83 -5.00 -33.90 -8.55
C ILE A 83 -4.33 -34.98 -9.40
N LEU A 84 -3.45 -35.79 -8.81
CA LEU A 84 -2.76 -36.89 -9.49
C LEU A 84 -3.73 -37.96 -10.05
N LYS A 85 -4.94 -38.03 -9.53
CA LYS A 85 -5.98 -38.95 -9.99
C LYS A 85 -6.89 -38.35 -11.08
N THR A 86 -6.69 -37.10 -11.44
CA THR A 86 -7.47 -36.42 -12.49
C THR A 86 -7.00 -36.80 -13.89
N ALA A 87 -7.77 -36.41 -14.90
CA ALA A 87 -7.40 -36.61 -16.31
C ALA A 87 -6.26 -35.68 -16.79
N ALA A 88 -5.88 -34.67 -16.00
CA ALA A 88 -4.82 -33.72 -16.34
C ALA A 88 -3.89 -33.49 -15.12
N PRO A 89 -3.12 -34.51 -14.69
CA PRO A 89 -2.29 -34.43 -13.48
C PRO A 89 -1.13 -33.41 -13.60
N ASP A 90 -0.76 -33.02 -14.83
CA ASP A 90 0.30 -32.04 -15.10
C ASP A 90 -0.19 -30.58 -14.99
N GLN A 91 -1.47 -30.36 -14.76
CA GLN A 91 -2.05 -29.03 -14.65
C GLN A 91 -2.41 -28.73 -13.18
N LEU A 92 -1.78 -27.70 -12.62
CA LEU A 92 -2.15 -27.21 -11.30
C LEU A 92 -3.49 -26.46 -11.37
N PRO A 93 -4.42 -26.71 -10.43
CA PRO A 93 -5.67 -26.01 -10.38
C PRO A 93 -5.45 -24.53 -10.00
N THR A 94 -6.28 -23.66 -10.54
CA THR A 94 -6.31 -22.26 -10.13
C THR A 94 -7.26 -22.11 -8.94
N LEU A 95 -6.71 -21.88 -7.76
CA LEU A 95 -7.48 -21.78 -6.51
C LEU A 95 -8.09 -20.40 -6.23
N GLY A 96 -7.94 -19.46 -7.17
CA GLY A 96 -8.56 -18.13 -7.05
C GLY A 96 -7.86 -17.16 -6.11
N LEU A 97 -6.64 -17.43 -5.66
CA LEU A 97 -5.87 -16.55 -4.77
C LEU A 97 -5.63 -15.15 -5.35
N THR A 98 -5.30 -15.08 -6.63
CA THR A 98 -5.01 -13.79 -7.31
C THR A 98 -6.12 -13.32 -8.24
N LYS A 99 -6.96 -14.24 -8.71
CA LYS A 99 -8.10 -13.93 -9.56
C LYS A 99 -9.33 -14.64 -9.02
N TRP A 100 -10.40 -13.89 -8.84
CA TRP A 100 -11.67 -14.45 -8.43
C TRP A 100 -12.10 -15.60 -9.36
N ARG A 101 -12.55 -16.70 -8.76
CA ARG A 101 -13.09 -17.86 -9.46
C ARG A 101 -14.41 -18.28 -8.78
N PRO A 102 -15.49 -18.46 -9.54
CA PRO A 102 -16.74 -18.92 -8.98
C PRO A 102 -16.57 -20.36 -8.45
N VAL A 103 -17.22 -20.67 -7.34
CA VAL A 103 -17.40 -22.01 -6.75
C VAL A 103 -16.14 -22.64 -6.14
N VAL A 104 -14.97 -22.53 -6.79
CA VAL A 104 -13.75 -23.26 -6.42
C VAL A 104 -12.65 -22.36 -5.82
N GLY A 105 -12.83 -21.05 -5.85
CA GLY A 105 -11.83 -20.09 -5.36
C GLY A 105 -12.13 -19.58 -3.96
N GLU A 106 -11.16 -18.92 -3.37
CA GLU A 106 -11.35 -18.18 -2.14
C GLU A 106 -12.33 -17.02 -2.33
N ASP A 107 -12.99 -16.62 -1.24
CA ASP A 107 -13.90 -15.47 -1.27
C ASP A 107 -13.08 -14.16 -1.34
N HIS A 108 -13.43 -13.30 -2.29
CA HIS A 108 -12.80 -11.99 -2.47
C HIS A 108 -13.76 -10.89 -2.08
N LEU A 109 -13.29 -9.89 -1.35
CA LEU A 109 -14.07 -8.69 -1.06
C LEU A 109 -14.49 -7.99 -2.36
N ILE A 110 -13.57 -7.88 -3.30
CA ILE A 110 -13.78 -7.31 -4.62
C ILE A 110 -14.06 -8.45 -5.60
N ASP A 111 -15.31 -8.86 -5.67
CA ASP A 111 -15.85 -9.81 -6.62
C ASP A 111 -16.55 -9.08 -7.80
N PRO A 112 -16.96 -9.77 -8.88
CA PRO A 112 -17.64 -9.15 -10.00
C PRO A 112 -18.92 -8.40 -9.62
N GLN A 113 -19.67 -8.88 -8.64
CA GLN A 113 -20.88 -8.22 -8.17
C GLN A 113 -20.58 -6.91 -7.45
N THR A 114 -19.53 -6.90 -6.60
CA THR A 114 -19.03 -5.68 -5.96
C THR A 114 -18.71 -4.60 -6.98
N ILE A 115 -17.95 -4.97 -8.03
CA ILE A 115 -17.56 -4.05 -9.10
C ILE A 115 -18.79 -3.55 -9.87
N TYR A 116 -19.67 -4.45 -10.26
CA TYR A 116 -20.87 -4.12 -11.02
C TYR A 116 -21.77 -3.12 -10.28
N LEU A 117 -22.12 -3.40 -9.04
CA LEU A 117 -22.99 -2.55 -8.24
C LEU A 117 -22.38 -1.15 -8.02
N LEU A 118 -21.09 -1.10 -7.66
CA LEU A 118 -20.43 0.19 -7.43
C LEU A 118 -20.36 1.04 -8.71
N GLN A 119 -19.96 0.43 -9.83
CA GLN A 119 -19.86 1.14 -11.11
C GLN A 119 -21.22 1.64 -11.58
N ARG A 120 -22.27 0.82 -11.48
CA ARG A 120 -23.63 1.21 -11.87
C ARG A 120 -24.17 2.32 -10.97
N ALA A 121 -24.02 2.20 -9.67
CA ALA A 121 -24.43 3.24 -8.72
C ALA A 121 -23.77 4.60 -9.05
N CYS A 122 -22.45 4.61 -9.29
CA CYS A 122 -21.73 5.83 -9.64
C CYS A 122 -22.12 6.39 -11.01
N GLN A 123 -22.27 5.55 -12.03
CA GLN A 123 -22.62 5.99 -13.40
C GLN A 123 -24.03 6.57 -13.49
N GLN A 124 -24.95 6.03 -12.71
CA GLN A 124 -26.37 6.44 -12.72
C GLN A 124 -26.68 7.50 -11.66
N GLY A 125 -25.77 7.72 -10.69
CA GLY A 125 -26.07 8.53 -9.52
C GLY A 125 -27.18 7.92 -8.65
N ASP A 126 -27.27 6.58 -8.63
CA ASP A 126 -28.33 5.81 -8.01
C ASP A 126 -27.93 5.37 -6.61
N PHE A 127 -28.61 5.95 -5.61
CA PHE A 127 -28.32 5.68 -4.21
C PHE A 127 -28.83 4.30 -3.76
N ASP A 128 -29.89 3.79 -4.34
CA ASP A 128 -30.45 2.47 -3.99
C ASP A 128 -29.47 1.37 -4.44
N LEU A 129 -28.88 1.49 -5.63
CA LEU A 129 -27.80 0.62 -6.06
C LEU A 129 -26.56 0.72 -5.17
N PHE A 130 -26.26 1.92 -4.65
CA PHE A 130 -25.17 2.08 -3.67
C PHE A 130 -25.49 1.39 -2.33
N GLN A 131 -26.74 1.39 -1.90
CA GLN A 131 -27.16 0.63 -0.73
C GLN A 131 -27.04 -0.88 -0.96
N GLU A 132 -27.43 -1.38 -2.14
CA GLU A 132 -27.24 -2.79 -2.50
C GLU A 132 -25.73 -3.18 -2.49
N TYR A 133 -24.88 -2.31 -3.03
CA TYR A 133 -23.42 -2.48 -2.92
C TYR A 133 -22.98 -2.57 -1.47
N SER A 134 -23.44 -1.68 -0.60
CA SER A 134 -23.09 -1.66 0.82
C SER A 134 -23.52 -2.93 1.54
N VAL A 135 -24.74 -3.39 1.29
CA VAL A 135 -25.26 -4.66 1.85
C VAL A 135 -24.43 -5.86 1.35
N HIS A 136 -24.06 -5.87 0.07
CA HIS A 136 -23.26 -6.95 -0.51
C HIS A 136 -21.85 -7.02 0.11
N VAL A 137 -21.22 -5.87 0.34
CA VAL A 137 -19.86 -5.79 0.92
C VAL A 137 -19.87 -6.11 2.41
N HIS A 138 -20.88 -5.68 3.14
CA HIS A 138 -20.97 -5.81 4.60
C HIS A 138 -21.89 -6.92 5.09
N ARG A 139 -22.31 -7.84 4.21
CA ARG A 139 -23.25 -8.90 4.61
C ARG A 139 -22.72 -9.71 5.79
N PRO A 140 -23.58 -10.00 6.79
CA PRO A 140 -23.22 -10.80 7.95
C PRO A 140 -22.64 -12.17 7.56
N GLY A 141 -21.63 -12.62 8.28
CA GLY A 141 -21.00 -13.93 8.05
C GLY A 141 -19.95 -13.98 6.95
N ARG A 142 -19.70 -12.85 6.27
CA ARG A 142 -18.63 -12.73 5.29
C ARG A 142 -17.45 -11.97 5.90
N ALA A 143 -16.55 -12.67 6.56
CA ALA A 143 -15.33 -12.10 7.11
C ALA A 143 -14.15 -12.36 6.15
N VAL A 144 -13.83 -11.41 5.29
CA VAL A 144 -12.70 -11.46 4.35
C VAL A 144 -11.53 -10.56 4.79
N ARG A 145 -11.72 -9.75 5.82
CA ARG A 145 -10.69 -8.90 6.44
C ARG A 145 -10.74 -9.04 7.94
N LEU A 146 -9.64 -8.83 8.64
CA LEU A 146 -9.60 -8.85 10.11
C LEU A 146 -10.61 -7.86 10.73
N ARG A 147 -10.79 -6.69 10.14
CA ARG A 147 -11.78 -5.71 10.64
C ARG A 147 -13.22 -6.20 10.55
N ASP A 148 -13.54 -7.15 9.68
CA ASP A 148 -14.89 -7.71 9.54
C ASP A 148 -15.26 -8.61 10.73
N LEU A 149 -14.28 -8.97 11.56
CA LEU A 149 -14.44 -9.68 12.82
C LEU A 149 -14.63 -8.74 14.03
N LEU A 150 -14.52 -7.43 13.82
CA LEU A 150 -14.62 -6.41 14.86
C LEU A 150 -15.94 -5.66 14.75
N ASP A 151 -16.49 -5.27 15.89
CA ASP A 151 -17.67 -4.41 15.98
C ASP A 151 -17.45 -3.31 17.01
N PHE A 152 -18.32 -2.30 17.01
CA PHE A 152 -18.28 -1.25 18.01
C PHE A 152 -18.96 -1.71 19.30
N ASP A 153 -18.22 -1.71 20.39
CA ASP A 153 -18.82 -1.94 21.71
C ASP A 153 -19.58 -0.69 22.17
N ALA A 154 -20.89 -0.74 22.02
CA ALA A 154 -21.81 0.28 22.50
C ALA A 154 -22.37 -0.02 23.91
N SER A 155 -21.97 -1.15 24.53
CA SER A 155 -22.45 -1.52 25.85
C SER A 155 -21.99 -0.52 26.90
N GLY A 156 -22.92 -0.12 27.76
CA GLY A 156 -22.64 0.84 28.83
C GLY A 156 -22.41 2.30 28.39
N ARG A 157 -22.64 2.65 27.13
CA ARG A 157 -22.52 4.02 26.64
C ARG A 157 -23.89 4.70 26.58
N THR A 158 -23.95 5.95 27.03
CA THR A 158 -25.15 6.78 26.88
C THR A 158 -25.14 7.38 25.47
N PRO A 159 -26.20 7.22 24.68
CA PRO A 159 -26.32 7.88 23.39
C PRO A 159 -26.21 9.41 23.52
N VAL A 160 -25.47 10.04 22.60
CA VAL A 160 -25.46 11.51 22.51
C VAL A 160 -26.53 12.01 21.56
N ALA A 161 -26.96 13.25 21.73
CA ALA A 161 -27.94 13.86 20.84
C ALA A 161 -27.31 14.02 19.42
N ILE A 162 -28.15 13.94 18.39
CA ILE A 162 -27.68 13.96 17.01
C ILE A 162 -27.00 15.29 16.63
N ASP A 163 -27.38 16.38 17.25
CA ASP A 163 -26.80 17.70 17.07
C ASP A 163 -25.45 17.88 17.77
N GLU A 164 -25.08 16.97 18.69
CA GLU A 164 -23.74 16.86 19.30
C GLU A 164 -22.79 15.99 18.46
N VAL A 165 -23.31 15.23 17.50
CA VAL A 165 -22.50 14.37 16.63
C VAL A 165 -21.83 15.22 15.55
N GLU A 166 -20.52 15.02 15.37
CA GLU A 166 -19.75 15.71 14.33
C GLU A 166 -20.36 15.45 12.94
N SER A 167 -20.49 16.51 12.14
CA SER A 167 -21.07 16.39 10.81
C SER A 167 -20.21 15.51 9.88
N ALA A 168 -20.84 14.77 8.97
CA ALA A 168 -20.13 14.01 7.94
C ALA A 168 -19.15 14.90 7.13
N ARG A 169 -19.52 16.16 6.87
CA ARG A 169 -18.70 17.15 6.18
C ARG A 169 -17.39 17.47 6.94
N ASP A 170 -17.46 17.57 8.26
CA ASP A 170 -16.27 17.84 9.07
C ASP A 170 -15.40 16.59 9.23
N ILE A 171 -16.05 15.43 9.35
CA ILE A 171 -15.36 14.13 9.37
C ILE A 171 -14.54 13.92 8.08
N VAL A 172 -15.14 14.18 6.91
CA VAL A 172 -14.49 13.97 5.59
C VAL A 172 -13.24 14.81 5.40
N ARG A 173 -13.14 15.97 6.04
CA ARG A 173 -11.92 16.83 5.99
C ARG A 173 -10.67 16.13 6.51
N ARG A 174 -10.81 15.09 7.30
CA ARG A 174 -9.70 14.28 7.82
C ARG A 174 -9.33 13.09 6.94
N PHE A 175 -10.08 12.85 5.87
CA PHE A 175 -9.81 11.76 4.94
C PHE A 175 -8.80 12.16 3.88
N ASN A 176 -7.87 11.25 3.63
CA ASN A 176 -6.86 11.38 2.59
C ASN A 176 -6.89 10.16 1.68
N THR A 177 -6.56 10.33 0.40
CA THR A 177 -6.28 9.17 -0.46
C THR A 177 -4.94 8.56 -0.12
N GLY A 178 -4.75 7.29 -0.45
CA GLY A 178 -3.43 6.70 -0.53
C GLY A 178 -2.55 7.45 -1.54
N ALA A 179 -1.23 7.40 -1.35
CA ALA A 179 -0.28 7.96 -2.28
C ALA A 179 -0.18 7.07 -3.53
N MET A 180 -0.66 7.57 -4.66
CA MET A 180 -0.59 6.89 -5.96
C MET A 180 0.10 7.80 -6.96
N SER A 181 1.27 7.38 -7.45
CA SER A 181 2.12 8.24 -8.27
C SER A 181 1.59 8.40 -9.70
N TYR A 182 1.81 9.58 -10.27
CA TYR A 182 1.54 9.88 -11.66
C TYR A 182 2.37 8.97 -12.57
N GLY A 183 1.69 8.17 -13.39
CA GLY A 183 2.28 7.14 -14.25
C GLY A 183 2.15 5.72 -13.70
N SER A 184 1.94 5.50 -12.39
CA SER A 184 1.50 4.20 -11.88
C SER A 184 0.02 3.95 -12.17
N ILE A 185 -0.78 5.02 -12.12
CA ILE A 185 -2.16 5.08 -12.58
C ILE A 185 -2.27 6.09 -13.74
N SER A 186 -3.39 6.09 -14.46
CA SER A 186 -3.59 7.03 -15.58
C SER A 186 -3.74 8.48 -15.08
N GLN A 187 -3.53 9.42 -15.99
CA GLN A 187 -3.72 10.84 -15.71
C GLN A 187 -5.15 11.13 -15.26
N GLU A 188 -6.12 10.57 -15.96
CA GLU A 188 -7.54 10.77 -15.70
C GLU A 188 -7.92 10.29 -14.29
N ALA A 189 -7.45 9.11 -13.89
CA ALA A 189 -7.69 8.58 -12.55
C ALA A 189 -7.04 9.45 -11.48
N HIS A 190 -5.81 9.91 -11.71
CA HIS A 190 -5.08 10.78 -10.77
C HIS A 190 -5.76 12.14 -10.61
N GLU A 191 -6.22 12.75 -11.70
CA GLU A 191 -6.95 14.02 -11.69
C GLU A 191 -8.35 13.87 -11.08
N CYS A 192 -9.06 12.78 -11.41
CA CYS A 192 -10.39 12.49 -10.87
C CYS A 192 -10.37 12.40 -9.34
N MET A 193 -9.39 11.71 -8.76
CA MET A 193 -9.23 11.65 -7.31
C MET A 193 -8.97 13.02 -6.68
N ALA A 194 -8.14 13.84 -7.31
CA ALA A 194 -7.87 15.18 -6.82
C ALA A 194 -9.15 16.04 -6.83
N ILE A 195 -9.90 16.02 -7.93
CA ILE A 195 -11.18 16.76 -8.05
C ILE A 195 -12.16 16.27 -6.98
N ALA A 196 -12.34 14.95 -6.83
CA ALA A 196 -13.27 14.38 -5.86
C ALA A 196 -12.94 14.81 -4.43
N MET A 197 -11.67 14.69 -4.05
CA MET A 197 -11.24 15.06 -2.70
C MET A 197 -11.32 16.57 -2.46
N ASN A 198 -10.99 17.40 -3.45
CA ASN A 198 -11.13 18.86 -3.33
C ASN A 198 -12.61 19.26 -3.16
N ARG A 199 -13.53 18.66 -3.90
CA ARG A 199 -14.98 18.89 -3.74
C ARG A 199 -15.50 18.51 -2.35
N LEU A 200 -14.96 17.43 -1.80
CA LEU A 200 -15.31 16.92 -0.47
C LEU A 200 -14.58 17.65 0.68
N HIS A 201 -13.63 18.54 0.37
CA HIS A 201 -12.70 19.15 1.32
C HIS A 201 -11.79 18.15 2.05
N GLY A 202 -11.66 16.93 1.53
CA GLY A 202 -10.62 15.97 1.88
C GLY A 202 -9.30 16.29 1.16
N ARG A 203 -8.35 15.36 1.17
CA ARG A 203 -7.04 15.56 0.55
C ARG A 203 -6.64 14.41 -0.34
N SER A 204 -6.30 14.70 -1.58
CA SER A 204 -5.62 13.74 -2.45
C SER A 204 -4.11 13.83 -2.29
N ASN A 205 -3.43 12.68 -2.40
CA ASN A 205 -1.97 12.58 -2.34
C ASN A 205 -1.42 12.30 -3.73
N SER A 206 -0.52 13.16 -4.20
CA SER A 206 0.10 13.07 -5.53
C SER A 206 0.95 11.80 -5.74
N GLY A 207 1.37 11.13 -4.66
CA GLY A 207 2.44 10.13 -4.74
C GLY A 207 3.79 10.74 -5.10
N GLU A 208 4.79 9.89 -5.29
CA GLU A 208 6.19 10.29 -5.48
C GLU A 208 6.60 10.64 -6.92
N GLY A 209 5.66 10.86 -7.80
CA GLY A 209 5.95 11.06 -9.23
C GLY A 209 5.92 12.50 -9.73
N GLY A 210 5.78 13.47 -8.84
CA GLY A 210 5.49 14.85 -9.21
C GLY A 210 4.05 15.03 -9.67
N GLU A 211 3.75 16.22 -10.15
CA GLU A 211 2.43 16.60 -10.67
C GLU A 211 2.58 17.62 -11.79
N ASP A 212 1.77 17.50 -12.83
CA ASP A 212 1.78 18.44 -13.94
C ASP A 212 1.42 19.87 -13.45
N PRO A 213 2.28 20.87 -13.66
CA PRO A 213 2.02 22.24 -13.21
C PRO A 213 0.73 22.86 -13.76
N ARG A 214 0.22 22.37 -14.89
CA ARG A 214 -1.05 22.82 -15.48
C ARG A 214 -2.26 22.51 -14.60
N ARG A 215 -2.12 21.58 -13.64
CA ARG A 215 -3.17 21.21 -12.69
C ARG A 215 -3.42 22.24 -11.60
N GLU A 216 -2.52 23.19 -11.42
CA GLU A 216 -2.68 24.31 -10.48
C GLU A 216 -3.77 25.30 -10.93
N THR A 217 -4.04 25.37 -12.24
CA THR A 217 -5.10 26.21 -12.77
C THR A 217 -6.44 25.51 -12.66
N PRO A 218 -7.43 26.09 -11.95
CA PRO A 218 -8.76 25.53 -11.87
C PRO A 218 -9.42 25.38 -13.25
N LEU A 219 -10.31 24.41 -13.36
CA LEU A 219 -11.16 24.21 -14.53
C LEU A 219 -12.20 25.34 -14.63
N PRO A 220 -12.80 25.58 -15.83
CA PRO A 220 -13.83 26.61 -16.01
C PRO A 220 -15.05 26.46 -15.08
N ASN A 221 -15.35 25.26 -14.61
CA ASN A 221 -16.41 24.96 -13.65
C ASN A 221 -16.00 25.17 -12.19
N GLY A 222 -14.79 25.64 -11.93
CA GLY A 222 -14.24 25.87 -10.59
C GLY A 222 -13.58 24.65 -9.94
N ASP A 223 -13.58 23.50 -10.57
CA ASP A 223 -12.89 22.32 -10.04
C ASP A 223 -11.37 22.48 -10.04
N SER A 224 -10.72 22.02 -8.98
CA SER A 224 -9.27 21.96 -8.90
C SER A 224 -8.77 20.53 -9.09
N LYS A 225 -7.81 20.36 -9.99
CA LYS A 225 -7.08 19.12 -10.22
C LYS A 225 -5.82 19.01 -9.36
N ASN A 226 -5.50 20.04 -8.57
CA ASN A 226 -4.30 20.08 -7.75
C ASN A 226 -4.42 19.14 -6.55
N SER A 227 -3.47 18.23 -6.38
CA SER A 227 -3.41 17.36 -5.20
C SER A 227 -2.98 18.16 -3.99
N ALA A 228 -3.76 18.08 -2.91
CA ALA A 228 -3.49 18.83 -1.68
C ALA A 228 -2.21 18.37 -0.97
N ILE A 229 -1.91 17.08 -1.02
CA ILE A 229 -0.70 16.48 -0.45
C ILE A 229 0.30 16.22 -1.58
N LYS A 230 1.48 16.82 -1.47
CA LYS A 230 2.62 16.59 -2.37
C LYS A 230 3.62 15.67 -1.69
N GLN A 231 3.77 14.45 -2.23
CA GLN A 231 4.73 13.51 -1.68
C GLN A 231 6.11 13.67 -2.33
N ILE A 232 7.15 13.54 -1.53
CA ILE A 232 8.55 13.52 -1.96
C ILE A 232 9.21 12.21 -1.51
N ALA A 233 10.12 11.70 -2.34
CA ALA A 233 10.90 10.50 -2.06
C ALA A 233 12.37 10.73 -2.43
N SER A 234 13.25 9.77 -2.13
CA SER A 234 14.70 9.91 -2.36
C SER A 234 15.07 10.20 -3.81
N ALA A 235 14.40 9.59 -4.77
CA ALA A 235 14.62 9.85 -6.18
C ALA A 235 14.13 11.24 -6.63
N ARG A 236 13.27 11.88 -5.86
CA ARG A 236 12.76 13.25 -6.06
C ARG A 236 12.21 13.52 -7.46
N PHE A 237 11.64 12.51 -8.10
CA PHE A 237 11.02 12.65 -9.42
C PHE A 237 9.96 13.76 -9.42
N GLY A 238 10.13 14.76 -10.29
CA GLY A 238 9.19 15.86 -10.45
C GLY A 238 9.10 16.83 -9.26
N VAL A 239 10.02 16.75 -8.29
CA VAL A 239 10.09 17.69 -7.16
C VAL A 239 10.79 18.97 -7.61
N THR A 240 9.99 20.02 -7.74
CA THR A 240 10.45 21.37 -8.09
C THR A 240 10.00 22.35 -7.01
N SER A 241 10.59 23.54 -6.94
CA SER A 241 10.13 24.59 -6.02
C SER A 241 8.64 24.91 -6.26
N ARG A 242 8.20 24.97 -7.51
CA ARG A 242 6.78 25.16 -7.84
C ARG A 242 5.89 24.06 -7.27
N TYR A 243 6.29 22.80 -7.44
CA TYR A 243 5.57 21.65 -6.87
C TYR A 243 5.43 21.78 -5.35
N LEU A 244 6.52 22.12 -4.64
CA LEU A 244 6.50 22.31 -3.19
C LEU A 244 5.61 23.50 -2.77
N CYS A 245 5.69 24.62 -3.48
CA CYS A 245 4.90 25.82 -3.19
C CYS A 245 3.40 25.63 -3.44
N SER A 246 3.00 24.71 -4.30
CA SER A 246 1.59 24.40 -4.59
C SER A 246 0.94 23.45 -3.57
N ALA A 247 1.70 22.97 -2.59
CA ALA A 247 1.24 22.01 -1.60
C ALA A 247 0.48 22.67 -0.44
N ILE A 248 -0.61 22.06 0.00
CA ILE A 248 -1.23 22.31 1.31
C ILE A 248 -0.49 21.50 2.38
N GLU A 249 -0.01 20.31 1.99
CA GLU A 249 0.78 19.44 2.83
C GLU A 249 1.91 18.80 2.00
N ILE A 250 3.12 18.80 2.52
CA ILE A 250 4.26 18.10 1.95
C ILE A 250 4.47 16.82 2.76
N GLN A 251 4.52 15.67 2.09
CA GLN A 251 4.70 14.39 2.75
C GLN A 251 6.06 13.78 2.39
N ILE A 252 6.90 13.59 3.40
CA ILE A 252 8.18 12.90 3.27
C ILE A 252 7.92 11.40 3.28
N LYS A 253 8.30 10.69 2.22
CA LYS A 253 8.24 9.23 2.15
C LYS A 253 9.55 8.64 2.62
N MET A 254 9.60 8.15 3.87
CA MET A 254 10.81 7.56 4.46
C MET A 254 11.11 6.16 3.95
N ALA A 255 10.08 5.35 3.79
CA ALA A 255 10.22 3.96 3.35
C ALA A 255 8.95 3.42 2.71
N GLN A 256 9.06 2.25 2.09
CA GLN A 256 7.96 1.53 1.49
C GLN A 256 7.97 0.08 1.98
N GLY A 257 6.90 -0.35 2.66
CA GLY A 257 6.84 -1.66 3.31
C GLY A 257 6.57 -2.84 2.38
N ALA A 258 5.77 -2.64 1.34
CA ALA A 258 5.21 -3.76 0.55
C ALA A 258 6.20 -4.43 -0.41
N LYS A 259 7.40 -3.88 -0.62
CA LYS A 259 8.41 -4.40 -1.56
C LYS A 259 9.81 -4.31 -0.96
N PRO A 260 10.13 -5.12 0.05
CA PRO A 260 11.46 -5.14 0.63
C PRO A 260 12.52 -5.38 -0.46
N GLY A 261 13.56 -4.55 -0.49
CA GLY A 261 14.64 -4.64 -1.45
C GLY A 261 14.33 -4.22 -2.89
N GLU A 262 13.07 -4.10 -3.31
CA GLU A 262 12.74 -3.66 -4.69
C GLU A 262 12.53 -2.16 -4.81
N GLY A 263 11.97 -1.51 -3.79
CA GLY A 263 11.63 -0.09 -3.83
C GLY A 263 10.47 0.22 -4.77
N GLY A 264 10.27 1.50 -5.08
CA GLY A 264 9.30 1.98 -6.07
C GLY A 264 9.83 1.75 -7.49
N HIS A 265 9.10 1.04 -8.33
CA HIS A 265 9.47 0.77 -9.72
C HIS A 265 8.38 1.22 -10.69
N LEU A 266 8.74 2.03 -11.68
CA LEU A 266 7.90 2.36 -12.83
C LEU A 266 8.56 1.76 -14.08
N PRO A 267 7.99 0.72 -14.70
CA PRO A 267 8.54 0.11 -15.90
C PRO A 267 8.64 1.11 -17.06
N GLY A 268 9.68 1.03 -17.87
CA GLY A 268 9.90 1.93 -19.00
C GLY A 268 8.70 2.07 -19.94
N LYS A 269 7.96 0.96 -20.16
CA LYS A 269 6.73 0.98 -20.99
C LYS A 269 5.60 1.88 -20.45
N LYS A 270 5.65 2.29 -19.18
CA LYS A 270 4.73 3.25 -18.56
C LYS A 270 5.28 4.67 -18.50
N VAL A 271 6.56 4.86 -18.83
CA VAL A 271 7.20 6.18 -18.85
C VAL A 271 6.96 6.82 -20.21
N TYR A 272 5.71 7.24 -20.44
CA TYR A 272 5.31 7.99 -21.62
C TYR A 272 5.99 9.37 -21.64
N PRO A 273 6.06 10.07 -22.79
CA PRO A 273 6.68 11.40 -22.88
C PRO A 273 6.17 12.40 -21.84
N TRP A 274 4.86 12.48 -21.62
CA TRP A 274 4.26 13.36 -20.62
C TRP A 274 4.54 12.95 -19.17
N ILE A 275 4.73 11.66 -18.90
CA ILE A 275 5.17 11.18 -17.59
C ILE A 275 6.63 11.56 -17.35
N ALA A 276 7.47 11.36 -18.37
CA ALA A 276 8.88 11.70 -18.32
C ALA A 276 9.10 13.20 -18.10
N GLU A 277 8.31 14.05 -18.77
CA GLU A 277 8.33 15.49 -18.59
C GLU A 277 8.08 15.88 -17.13
N VAL A 278 7.00 15.39 -16.54
CA VAL A 278 6.64 15.68 -15.14
C VAL A 278 7.67 15.12 -14.16
N ARG A 279 8.21 13.92 -14.43
CA ARG A 279 9.21 13.29 -13.57
C ARG A 279 10.64 13.78 -13.82
N GLN A 280 10.83 14.65 -14.79
CA GLN A 280 12.17 15.14 -15.21
C GLN A 280 13.12 13.98 -15.57
N SER A 281 12.62 13.06 -16.39
CA SER A 281 13.32 11.83 -16.78
C SER A 281 13.21 11.58 -18.28
N THR A 282 13.79 10.48 -18.76
CA THR A 282 13.78 10.11 -20.17
C THR A 282 12.63 9.17 -20.49
N PRO A 283 11.82 9.41 -21.55
CA PRO A 283 10.77 8.51 -21.98
C PRO A 283 11.29 7.10 -22.27
N GLY A 284 10.52 6.09 -21.88
CA GLY A 284 10.85 4.69 -22.15
C GLY A 284 11.89 4.07 -21.21
N ILE A 285 12.52 4.84 -20.36
CA ILE A 285 13.50 4.36 -19.37
C ILE A 285 12.78 4.07 -18.05
N GLY A 286 12.97 2.87 -17.48
CA GLY A 286 12.41 2.51 -16.18
C GLY A 286 12.96 3.35 -15.04
N LEU A 287 12.12 3.68 -14.07
CA LEU A 287 12.48 4.52 -12.92
C LEU A 287 12.39 3.70 -11.64
N ILE A 288 13.37 3.86 -10.76
CA ILE A 288 13.44 3.19 -9.46
C ILE A 288 13.66 4.22 -8.37
N SER A 289 12.89 4.09 -7.28
CA SER A 289 13.06 4.84 -6.04
C SER A 289 13.39 3.82 -4.94
N PRO A 290 14.69 3.56 -4.66
CA PRO A 290 15.10 2.53 -3.71
C PRO A 290 14.79 2.94 -2.26
N PRO A 291 14.49 2.01 -1.35
CA PRO A 291 14.49 2.23 0.09
C PRO A 291 15.94 2.11 0.63
N PRO A 292 16.30 2.77 1.77
CA PRO A 292 15.55 3.86 2.38
C PRO A 292 15.52 5.11 1.49
N HIS A 293 14.51 5.95 1.71
CA HIS A 293 14.37 7.18 0.96
C HIS A 293 15.16 8.34 1.60
N HIS A 294 15.64 9.28 0.77
CA HIS A 294 16.30 10.54 1.15
C HIS A 294 17.67 10.42 1.81
N ASP A 295 18.27 9.26 1.90
CA ASP A 295 19.55 9.06 2.60
C ASP A 295 19.53 9.61 4.04
N ILE A 296 18.37 9.51 4.70
CA ILE A 296 18.18 9.94 6.09
C ILE A 296 18.52 8.78 7.00
N TYR A 297 19.49 9.00 7.89
CA TYR A 297 20.01 7.97 8.80
C TYR A 297 19.76 8.28 10.27
N SER A 298 19.25 9.49 10.59
CA SER A 298 18.99 9.92 11.95
C SER A 298 17.71 10.78 12.04
N ILE A 299 17.24 11.00 13.28
CA ILE A 299 16.13 11.94 13.56
C ILE A 299 16.57 13.37 13.25
N GLU A 300 17.85 13.69 13.41
CA GLU A 300 18.43 14.99 13.14
C GLU A 300 18.41 15.29 11.62
N ASP A 301 18.79 14.33 10.78
CA ASP A 301 18.71 14.46 9.31
C ASP A 301 17.27 14.70 8.87
N LEU A 302 16.31 13.97 9.47
CA LEU A 302 14.90 14.18 9.21
C LEU A 302 14.42 15.55 9.64
N ALA A 303 14.86 16.03 10.80
CA ALA A 303 14.52 17.36 11.32
C ALA A 303 15.04 18.46 10.40
N GLU A 304 16.25 18.31 9.84
CA GLU A 304 16.83 19.23 8.85
C GLU A 304 15.98 19.26 7.59
N LEU A 305 15.60 18.11 7.02
CA LEU A 305 14.72 18.05 5.84
C LEU A 305 13.35 18.69 6.13
N ILE A 306 12.77 18.46 7.30
CA ILE A 306 11.51 19.10 7.70
C ILE A 306 11.67 20.63 7.74
N PHE A 307 12.79 21.10 8.26
CA PHE A 307 13.10 22.54 8.30
C PHE A 307 13.21 23.13 6.89
N ASP A 308 13.94 22.49 5.99
CA ASP A 308 14.11 22.93 4.64
C ASP A 308 12.78 23.01 3.90
N LEU A 309 11.92 22.01 4.07
CA LEU A 309 10.59 21.98 3.45
C LEU A 309 9.66 23.08 3.99
N LYS A 310 9.74 23.38 5.29
CA LYS A 310 9.00 24.49 5.90
C LYS A 310 9.51 25.85 5.41
N ASN A 311 10.81 25.99 5.10
CA ASN A 311 11.35 27.18 4.47
C ASN A 311 10.93 27.28 2.99
N ALA A 312 10.87 26.16 2.28
CA ALA A 312 10.40 26.14 0.88
C ALA A 312 8.92 26.54 0.76
N ASN A 313 8.08 26.09 1.70
CA ASN A 313 6.67 26.46 1.77
C ASN A 313 6.22 26.62 3.24
N PRO A 314 6.34 27.83 3.81
CA PRO A 314 5.95 28.08 5.20
C PRO A 314 4.46 27.84 5.50
N GLY A 315 3.59 27.91 4.49
CA GLY A 315 2.15 27.69 4.63
C GLY A 315 1.75 26.21 4.64
N ALA A 316 2.64 25.33 4.18
CA ALA A 316 2.34 23.90 4.10
C ALA A 316 2.60 23.20 5.43
N ARG A 317 1.77 22.20 5.74
CA ARG A 317 2.10 21.23 6.78
C ARG A 317 3.14 20.25 6.23
N VAL A 318 3.99 19.73 7.10
CA VAL A 318 4.92 18.66 6.76
C VAL A 318 4.54 17.41 7.54
N SER A 319 4.32 16.32 6.81
CA SER A 319 4.04 15.00 7.36
C SER A 319 5.08 13.98 6.91
N VAL A 320 5.21 12.89 7.66
CA VAL A 320 6.16 11.82 7.37
C VAL A 320 5.42 10.51 7.23
N LYS A 321 5.60 9.83 6.09
CA LYS A 321 5.05 8.51 5.83
C LYS A 321 6.04 7.46 6.29
N LEU A 322 5.63 6.63 7.24
CA LEU A 322 6.37 5.50 7.77
C LEU A 322 5.77 4.16 7.28
N CYS A 323 6.50 3.08 7.48
CA CYS A 323 5.96 1.73 7.30
C CYS A 323 5.21 1.28 8.56
N SER A 324 4.11 0.56 8.36
CA SER A 324 3.36 -0.07 9.46
C SER A 324 4.05 -1.39 9.82
N GLU A 325 4.97 -1.32 10.75
CA GLU A 325 5.77 -2.46 11.23
C GLU A 325 5.93 -2.44 12.74
N ALA A 326 6.49 -3.50 13.30
CA ALA A 326 6.84 -3.55 14.71
C ALA A 326 7.82 -2.42 15.07
N GLY A 327 7.53 -1.67 16.15
CA GLY A 327 8.38 -0.54 16.57
C GLY A 327 8.07 0.80 15.90
N VAL A 328 7.14 0.87 14.93
CA VAL A 328 6.79 2.14 14.26
C VAL A 328 6.36 3.25 15.22
N GLY A 329 5.78 2.91 16.37
CA GLY A 329 5.44 3.91 17.41
C GLY A 329 6.65 4.64 17.97
N THR A 330 7.77 3.94 18.17
CA THR A 330 9.04 4.55 18.60
C THR A 330 9.58 5.48 17.53
N ILE A 331 9.55 5.06 16.26
CA ILE A 331 9.98 5.88 15.13
C ILE A 331 9.09 7.14 15.03
N ALA A 332 7.78 6.99 15.16
CA ALA A 332 6.82 8.10 15.12
C ALA A 332 7.07 9.12 16.26
N THR A 333 7.44 8.66 17.45
CA THR A 333 7.84 9.53 18.57
C THR A 333 9.08 10.35 18.20
N GLY A 334 10.08 9.74 17.57
CA GLY A 334 11.27 10.43 17.06
C GLY A 334 10.93 11.48 16.01
N VAL A 335 10.04 11.15 15.06
CA VAL A 335 9.55 12.09 14.04
C VAL A 335 8.87 13.31 14.70
N ALA A 336 7.97 13.07 15.65
CA ALA A 336 7.28 14.14 16.38
C ALA A 336 8.27 15.05 17.14
N LYS A 337 9.29 14.46 17.78
CA LYS A 337 10.35 15.20 18.47
C LYS A 337 11.17 16.05 17.49
N GLY A 338 11.54 15.51 16.34
CA GLY A 338 12.27 16.25 15.30
C GLY A 338 11.47 17.43 14.74
N ALA A 339 10.14 17.32 14.65
CA ALA A 339 9.27 18.40 14.23
C ALA A 339 8.96 19.43 15.33
N ALA A 340 8.96 19.02 16.61
CA ALA A 340 8.61 19.88 17.74
C ALA A 340 9.68 20.91 18.06
N ASN A 341 10.92 20.70 17.65
CA ASN A 341 12.03 21.61 17.87
C ASN A 341 12.08 22.76 16.85
N LYS A 342 11.03 22.95 16.08
CA LYS A 342 10.91 23.98 15.04
C LYS A 342 9.49 24.54 14.95
#